data_d3bb7ee5f322a1b720ea54b7c1bc8819
#
_entry.id   d3bb7ee5f322a1b720ea54b7c1bc8819
#
_cell.length_a   1.000
_cell.length_b   1.000
_cell.length_c   1.000
_cell.angle_alpha   90.00
_cell.angle_beta   90.00
_cell.angle_gamma   90.00
#
_symmetry.space_group_name_H-M   'P 1'
#
loop_
_entity.id
_entity.type
_entity.pdbx_description
1 polymer ?
#
loop_
_entity_poly.entity_id
_entity_poly.type
_entity_poly.pdbx_seq_one_letter_code
_entity_poly.pdbx_strand_id
1 'polypeptide(L)' 'MEAYEFYWLDPKGGYQIIGVLPERRKNSARVTKESIMRWGENIFSKDFNTKDIFFIQVTIDEKTVRIFRPVPFTMTQKDV' A
#
# COMPACT_ATOMS: atom_id res chain seq x y z
N MET A 1 -12.18 -7.81 -1.32
CA MET A 1 -10.96 -8.11 -2.07
C MET A 1 -9.76 -7.49 -1.37
N GLU A 2 -8.73 -8.27 -1.21
CA GLU A 2 -7.50 -7.78 -0.60
C GLU A 2 -6.68 -6.99 -1.60
N ALA A 3 -6.00 -5.97 -1.11
CA ALA A 3 -5.15 -5.14 -1.95
C ALA A 3 -4.06 -4.52 -1.09
N TYR A 4 -3.06 -3.94 -1.76
CA TYR A 4 -1.94 -3.29 -1.08
C TYR A 4 -1.89 -1.86 -1.54
N GLU A 5 -1.98 -0.96 -0.58
CA GLU A 5 -1.95 0.46 -0.84
C GLU A 5 -0.52 0.93 -0.62
N PHE A 6 0.14 1.41 -1.69
CA PHE A 6 1.52 1.82 -1.62
C PHE A 6 1.64 3.32 -1.41
N TYR A 7 2.59 3.68 -0.58
CA TYR A 7 2.81 5.06 -0.18
C TYR A 7 4.27 5.41 -0.38
N TRP A 8 4.49 6.69 -0.64
CA TRP A 8 5.81 7.26 -0.73
C TRP A 8 5.93 8.37 0.31
N LEU A 9 7.03 8.35 1.06
CA LEU A 9 7.28 9.40 2.04
C LEU A 9 7.96 10.56 1.34
N ASP A 10 7.18 11.61 1.11
CA ASP A 10 7.68 12.83 0.52
C ASP A 10 8.30 13.69 1.63
N PRO A 11 9.56 14.07 1.50
CA PRO A 11 10.20 14.87 2.56
C PRO A 11 9.48 16.17 2.88
N LYS A 12 8.73 16.69 1.94
CA LYS A 12 8.02 17.95 2.14
C LYS A 12 6.54 17.77 2.41
N GLY A 13 5.94 16.77 1.81
CA GLY A 13 4.49 16.62 1.86
C GLY A 13 3.99 15.49 2.73
N GLY A 14 4.89 14.74 3.35
CA GLY A 14 4.47 13.61 4.15
C GLY A 14 4.12 12.40 3.29
N TYR A 15 3.27 11.54 3.81
CA TYR A 15 2.92 10.33 3.10
C TYR A 15 1.96 10.61 1.96
N GLN A 16 2.31 10.10 0.79
CA GLN A 16 1.47 10.24 -0.38
C GLN A 16 1.18 8.88 -0.98
N ILE A 17 -0.08 8.62 -1.29
CA ILE A 17 -0.45 7.36 -1.91
C ILE A 17 0.01 7.38 -3.36
N ILE A 18 0.68 6.32 -3.80
CA ILE A 18 1.19 6.26 -5.16
C ILE A 18 0.54 5.16 -5.98
N GLY A 19 -0.17 4.25 -5.34
CA GLY A 19 -0.90 3.25 -6.10
C GLY A 19 -1.51 2.20 -5.21
N VAL A 20 -2.42 1.44 -5.80
CA VAL A 20 -3.08 0.33 -5.12
C VAL A 20 -2.95 -0.88 -6.02
N LEU A 21 -2.37 -1.96 -5.48
CA LEU A 21 -2.18 -3.19 -6.24
C LEU A 21 -3.09 -4.26 -5.68
N PRO A 22 -4.09 -4.71 -6.45
CA PRO A 22 -4.99 -5.75 -5.96
C PRO A 22 -4.29 -7.10 -5.87
N GLU A 23 -4.62 -7.87 -4.85
CA GLU A 23 -4.06 -9.20 -4.69
C GLU A 23 -4.81 -10.16 -5.58
N ARG A 24 -4.14 -10.67 -6.61
CA ARG A 24 -4.75 -11.57 -7.56
C ARG A 24 -4.09 -12.94 -7.60
N ARG A 25 -3.13 -13.18 -6.71
CA ARG A 25 -2.44 -14.46 -6.67
C ARG A 25 -3.34 -15.50 -6.02
N LYS A 26 -3.30 -16.71 -6.56
CA LYS A 26 -4.19 -17.78 -6.10
C LYS A 26 -3.86 -18.25 -4.71
N ASN A 27 -2.60 -18.22 -4.33
CA ASN A 27 -2.17 -18.71 -3.03
C ASN A 27 -1.61 -17.58 -2.20
N SER A 28 -2.51 -16.73 -1.73
CA SER A 28 -2.11 -15.56 -0.94
C SER A 28 -1.54 -15.94 0.43
N ALA A 29 -1.77 -17.16 0.88
CA ALA A 29 -1.23 -17.59 2.16
C ALA A 29 0.29 -17.65 2.18
N ARG A 30 0.91 -17.71 1.00
CA ARG A 30 2.36 -17.74 0.89
C ARG A 30 2.97 -16.40 0.56
N VAL A 31 2.16 -15.37 0.54
CA VAL A 31 2.65 -14.04 0.20
C VAL A 31 3.34 -13.45 1.42
N THR A 32 4.56 -12.96 1.22
CA THR A 32 5.33 -12.35 2.29
C THR A 32 5.42 -10.85 2.07
N LYS A 33 5.75 -10.12 3.13
CA LYS A 33 5.97 -8.68 3.01
C LYS A 33 7.04 -8.37 2.00
N GLU A 34 8.10 -9.18 1.98
CA GLU A 34 9.19 -8.98 1.04
C GLU A 34 8.74 -9.13 -0.41
N SER A 35 7.88 -10.10 -0.68
CA SER A 35 7.41 -10.30 -2.04
C SER A 35 6.50 -9.15 -2.49
N ILE A 36 5.69 -8.63 -1.59
CA ILE A 36 4.82 -7.49 -1.89
C ILE A 36 5.67 -6.26 -2.14
N MET A 37 6.66 -6.01 -1.29
CA MET A 37 7.54 -4.86 -1.47
C MET A 37 8.30 -4.94 -2.79
N ARG A 38 8.81 -6.11 -3.13
CA ARG A 38 9.52 -6.30 -4.39
C ARG A 38 8.63 -6.02 -5.58
N TRP A 39 7.39 -6.46 -5.51
CA TRP A 39 6.40 -6.21 -6.54
C TRP A 39 6.18 -4.70 -6.71
N GLY A 40 5.94 -4.01 -5.60
CA GLY A 40 5.74 -2.57 -5.63
C GLY A 40 6.97 -1.82 -6.13
N GLU A 41 8.15 -2.23 -5.67
CA GLU A 41 9.39 -1.61 -6.12
C GLU A 41 9.56 -1.74 -7.62
N ASN A 42 9.23 -2.89 -8.19
CA ASN A 42 9.32 -3.07 -9.62
C ASN A 42 8.41 -2.13 -10.38
N ILE A 43 7.27 -1.83 -9.83
CA ILE A 43 6.29 -0.97 -10.50
C ILE A 43 6.63 0.50 -10.32
N PHE A 44 7.06 0.90 -9.12
CA PHE A 44 7.19 2.31 -8.77
C PHE A 44 8.63 2.84 -8.77
N SER A 45 9.63 1.98 -8.99
CA SER A 45 11.02 2.40 -8.83
C SER A 45 11.46 3.47 -9.83
N LYS A 46 10.78 3.59 -10.95
CA LYS A 46 11.14 4.62 -11.94
C LYS A 46 10.87 6.03 -11.45
N ASP A 47 9.85 6.17 -10.62
CA ASP A 47 9.39 7.49 -10.21
C ASP A 47 9.72 7.82 -8.76
N PHE A 48 9.98 6.80 -7.94
CA PHE A 48 10.15 7.00 -6.51
C PHE A 48 11.34 6.21 -6.01
N ASN A 49 12.05 6.78 -5.02
CA ASN A 49 13.13 6.06 -4.37
C ASN A 49 12.54 4.94 -3.53
N THR A 50 12.98 3.71 -3.77
CA THR A 50 12.39 2.55 -3.11
C THR A 50 12.60 2.55 -1.59
N LYS A 51 13.58 3.29 -1.09
CA LYS A 51 13.79 3.40 0.34
C LYS A 51 12.64 4.11 1.04
N ASP A 52 11.92 4.94 0.31
CA ASP A 52 10.84 5.76 0.87
C ASP A 52 9.46 5.19 0.59
N ILE A 53 9.41 4.00 0.02
CA ILE A 53 8.14 3.34 -0.32
C ILE A 53 7.77 2.35 0.79
N PHE A 54 6.50 2.34 1.15
CA PHE A 54 5.97 1.31 2.03
C PHE A 54 4.52 1.02 1.63
N PHE A 55 3.96 -0.03 2.19
CA PHE A 55 2.59 -0.40 1.86
C PHE A 55 1.82 -0.81 3.10
N ILE A 56 0.50 -0.75 2.99
CA ILE A 56 -0.40 -1.35 3.96
C ILE A 56 -1.35 -2.26 3.21
N GLN A 57 -1.78 -3.31 3.90
CA GLN A 57 -2.78 -4.20 3.35
C GLN A 57 -4.16 -3.61 3.65
N VAL A 58 -5.00 -3.56 2.63
CA VAL A 58 -6.33 -3.00 2.76
C VAL A 58 -7.35 -3.98 2.19
N THR A 59 -8.60 -3.78 2.55
CA THR A 59 -9.69 -4.56 2.00
C THR A 59 -10.59 -3.63 1.20
N ILE A 60 -10.91 -4.04 -0.02
CA ILE A 60 -11.79 -3.26 -0.88
C ILE A 60 -13.13 -3.96 -0.97
N ASP A 61 -14.19 -3.23 -0.65
CA ASP A 61 -15.55 -3.73 -0.84
C ASP A 61 -15.89 -3.58 -2.31
N GLU A 62 -16.09 -4.71 -3.00
CA GLU A 62 -16.28 -4.68 -4.44
C GLU A 62 -17.60 -4.05 -4.87
N LYS A 63 -18.58 -4.02 -3.99
CA LYS A 63 -19.88 -3.44 -4.33
C LYS A 63 -19.87 -1.93 -4.19
N THR A 64 -19.27 -1.42 -3.13
CA THR A 64 -19.28 0.01 -2.85
C THR A 64 -17.98 0.70 -3.23
N VAL A 65 -16.96 -0.08 -3.54
CA VAL A 65 -15.61 0.40 -3.84
C VAL A 65 -14.99 1.17 -2.66
N ARG A 66 -15.44 0.84 -1.44
CA ARG A 66 -14.89 1.46 -0.25
C ARG A 66 -13.64 0.71 0.16
N ILE A 67 -12.65 1.44 0.66
CA ILE A 67 -11.39 0.89 1.12
C ILE A 67 -11.35 0.93 2.63
N PHE A 68 -11.09 -0.23 3.24
CA PHE A 68 -10.96 -0.35 4.68
C PHE A 68 -9.51 -0.54 5.03
N ARG A 69 -8.97 0.40 5.81
CA ARG A 69 -7.57 0.41 6.21
C ARG A 69 -7.43 -0.07 7.65
N PRO A 70 -6.30 -0.72 7.97
CA PRO A 70 -6.10 -1.16 9.35
C PRO A 70 -5.88 0.02 10.28
N VAL A 71 -6.31 -0.15 11.51
CA VAL A 71 -5.98 0.74 12.59
C VAL A 71 -4.63 0.29 13.13
N PRO A 72 -3.69 1.16 13.45
CA PRO A 72 -3.82 2.59 13.68
C PRO A 72 -3.37 3.47 12.53
N PHE A 73 -3.18 2.94 11.34
CA PHE A 73 -2.66 3.74 10.25
C PHE A 73 -3.50 4.99 10.01
N THR A 74 -4.81 4.86 10.12
CA THR A 74 -5.69 5.99 9.88
C THR A 74 -5.53 7.09 10.89
N MET A 75 -4.84 6.81 11.98
CA MET A 75 -4.65 7.81 13.02
C MET A 75 -3.51 8.74 12.75
N THR A 76 -2.81 8.53 11.65
CA THR A 76 -1.70 9.38 11.31
C THR A 76 -2.10 10.80 11.13
N GLN A 77 -3.33 10.99 10.81
CA GLN A 77 -3.74 12.33 10.67
C GLN A 77 -3.96 13.00 11.98
N LYS A 78 -3.74 12.45 12.94
CA LYS A 78 -3.87 13.09 14.06
C LYS A 78 -2.93 13.89 14.47
N ASP A 79 -2.28 13.62 13.90
CA ASP A 79 -1.63 14.41 14.15
C ASP A 79 -2.11 15.50 14.40
N VAL A 80 -2.72 15.34 14.45
CA VAL A 80 -3.28 16.32 14.58
C VAL A 80 -3.38 17.10 15.49
#